data_53a9c53e4cdfcb8eaf825e5ee21f8ef9
#
_entry.id   53a9c53e4cdfcb8eaf825e5ee21f8ef9
#
_cell.length_a   1.000
_cell.length_b   1.000
_cell.length_c   1.000
_cell.angle_alpha   90.00
_cell.angle_beta   90.00
_cell.angle_gamma   90.00
#
_symmetry.space_group_name_H-M   'P 1'
#
loop_
_entity.id
_entity.type
_entity.pdbx_description
1 polymer ?
#
loop_
_entity_poly.entity_id
_entity_poly.type
_entity_poly.pdbx_seq_one_letter_code
_entity_poly.pdbx_strand_id
1 'polypeptide(L)'
;TDGFMMIDAMDLLYGNHLDGFCIVSSDSDFTALAIRLKEQGMPVYGFGKKQTPKSFVNACTQFIYVENLLPDELIENIGENLSARPDAPLQTAQAAADQQTASLPRDTIRKIFEQFDSEWVAISALGSTWRRLHADFDPRSYGCKNFSALIKQHPEIFEYKMRAESANAQEHMYVKLKD
;
A
#
# COMPACT_ATOMS: atom_id res chain seq x y z
N THR A 1 6.27 5.24 -26.46
CA THR A 1 6.06 3.89 -25.89
C THR A 1 4.86 3.90 -24.95
N ASP A 2 4.75 4.87 -24.04
CA ASP A 2 3.70 4.92 -23.01
C ASP A 2 2.29 5.16 -23.60
N GLY A 3 2.21 6.00 -24.64
CA GLY A 3 0.97 6.24 -25.37
C GLY A 3 0.37 4.98 -26.01
N PHE A 4 1.20 4.09 -26.56
CA PHE A 4 0.72 2.81 -27.13
C PHE A 4 0.17 1.90 -26.02
N MET A 5 0.83 1.80 -24.88
CA MET A 5 0.35 1.02 -23.76
C MET A 5 -1.00 1.55 -23.22
N MET A 6 -1.21 2.86 -23.22
CA MET A 6 -2.49 3.46 -22.85
C MET A 6 -3.60 3.11 -23.84
N ILE A 7 -3.30 3.11 -25.15
CA ILE A 7 -4.26 2.73 -26.19
C ILE A 7 -4.63 1.26 -26.03
N ASP A 8 -3.63 0.36 -25.95
CA ASP A 8 -3.85 -1.07 -25.77
C ASP A 8 -4.66 -1.37 -24.51
N ALA A 9 -4.39 -0.67 -23.39
CA ALA A 9 -5.16 -0.82 -22.15
C ALA A 9 -6.63 -0.41 -22.33
N MET A 10 -6.90 0.64 -23.12
CA MET A 10 -8.28 1.07 -23.42
C MET A 10 -8.98 0.08 -24.34
N ASP A 11 -8.30 -0.49 -25.34
CA ASP A 11 -8.86 -1.52 -26.21
C ASP A 11 -9.21 -2.78 -25.41
N LEU A 12 -8.34 -3.20 -24.50
CA LEU A 12 -8.58 -4.31 -23.59
C LEU A 12 -9.77 -4.05 -22.66
N LEU A 13 -9.93 -2.81 -22.17
CA LEU A 13 -11.05 -2.42 -21.33
C LEU A 13 -12.39 -2.65 -22.04
N TYR A 14 -12.49 -2.23 -23.30
CA TYR A 14 -13.72 -2.38 -24.09
C TYR A 14 -13.96 -3.81 -24.59
N GLY A 15 -12.95 -4.66 -24.56
CA GLY A 15 -13.06 -6.10 -24.87
C GLY A 15 -13.87 -6.91 -23.86
N ASN A 16 -14.18 -6.39 -22.71
CA ASN A 16 -15.11 -6.91 -21.67
C ASN A 16 -14.75 -8.30 -21.09
N HIS A 17 -13.46 -8.65 -21.01
CA HIS A 17 -13.02 -9.96 -20.52
C HIS A 17 -12.04 -9.90 -19.35
N LEU A 18 -11.90 -8.73 -18.72
CA LEU A 18 -10.92 -8.52 -17.64
C LEU A 18 -11.63 -8.21 -16.31
N ASP A 19 -11.08 -8.75 -15.23
CA ASP A 19 -11.54 -8.49 -13.86
C ASP A 19 -10.82 -7.29 -13.22
N GLY A 20 -9.77 -6.75 -13.86
CA GLY A 20 -9.00 -5.61 -13.38
C GLY A 20 -7.70 -5.42 -14.15
N PHE A 21 -6.98 -4.36 -13.80
CA PHE A 21 -5.69 -4.00 -14.42
C PHE A 21 -4.58 -3.96 -13.39
N CYS A 22 -3.40 -4.44 -13.81
CA CYS A 22 -2.16 -4.33 -13.06
C CYS A 22 -1.20 -3.43 -13.82
N ILE A 23 -0.80 -2.29 -13.24
CA ILE A 23 0.13 -1.35 -13.84
C ILE A 23 1.43 -1.36 -13.03
N VAL A 24 2.53 -1.75 -13.67
CA VAL A 24 3.85 -1.80 -13.07
C VAL A 24 4.66 -0.63 -13.59
N SER A 25 4.64 0.49 -12.87
CA SER A 25 5.35 1.72 -13.23
C SER A 25 5.52 2.62 -12.01
N SER A 26 6.53 3.49 -12.08
CA SER A 26 6.71 4.61 -11.15
C SER A 26 6.49 5.97 -11.82
N ASP A 27 5.95 5.97 -13.04
CA ASP A 27 5.73 7.18 -13.82
C ASP A 27 4.33 7.76 -13.55
N SER A 28 4.28 9.07 -13.35
CA SER A 28 3.05 9.84 -13.14
C SER A 28 2.13 9.88 -14.35
N ASP A 29 2.66 9.65 -15.57
CA ASP A 29 1.92 9.72 -16.82
C ASP A 29 0.78 8.69 -16.87
N PHE A 30 0.93 7.58 -16.15
CA PHE A 30 -0.13 6.56 -16.01
C PHE A 30 -1.26 6.95 -15.06
N THR A 31 -1.18 8.11 -14.41
CA THR A 31 -2.25 8.60 -13.50
C THR A 31 -3.60 8.70 -14.22
N ALA A 32 -3.61 9.30 -15.41
CA ALA A 32 -4.83 9.48 -16.18
C ALA A 32 -5.44 8.13 -16.62
N LEU A 33 -4.59 7.16 -17.00
CA LEU A 33 -5.04 5.81 -17.33
C LEU A 33 -5.68 5.13 -16.11
N ALA A 34 -5.04 5.16 -14.95
CA ALA A 34 -5.55 4.56 -13.73
C ALA A 34 -6.91 5.14 -13.33
N ILE A 35 -7.07 6.47 -13.41
CA ILE A 35 -8.35 7.15 -13.15
C ILE A 35 -9.41 6.66 -14.14
N ARG A 36 -9.10 6.64 -15.42
CA ARG A 36 -10.03 6.23 -16.48
C ARG A 36 -10.52 4.80 -16.32
N LEU A 37 -9.63 3.87 -16.01
CA LEU A 37 -9.98 2.47 -15.76
C LEU A 37 -10.90 2.35 -14.54
N LYS A 38 -10.63 3.08 -13.45
CA LYS A 38 -11.50 3.10 -12.27
C LYS A 38 -12.87 3.70 -12.53
N GLU A 39 -12.97 4.76 -13.34
CA GLU A 39 -14.25 5.35 -13.76
C GLU A 39 -15.12 4.35 -14.51
N GLN A 40 -14.52 3.39 -15.20
CA GLN A 40 -15.21 2.29 -15.88
C GLN A 40 -15.50 1.09 -14.95
N GLY A 41 -15.29 1.25 -13.64
CA GLY A 41 -15.56 0.22 -12.64
C GLY A 41 -14.47 -0.85 -12.51
N MET A 42 -13.33 -0.71 -13.21
CA MET A 42 -12.23 -1.67 -13.14
C MET A 42 -11.32 -1.41 -11.94
N PRO A 43 -11.02 -2.42 -11.11
CA PRO A 43 -9.99 -2.29 -10.09
C PRO A 43 -8.61 -2.15 -10.75
N VAL A 44 -7.81 -1.20 -10.24
CA VAL A 44 -6.45 -0.93 -10.71
C VAL A 44 -5.46 -1.20 -9.59
N TYR A 45 -4.56 -2.14 -9.82
CA TYR A 45 -3.47 -2.49 -8.91
C TYR A 45 -2.17 -1.89 -9.45
N GLY A 46 -1.62 -0.90 -8.73
CA GLY A 46 -0.34 -0.27 -9.08
C GLY A 46 0.82 -0.96 -8.37
N PHE A 47 1.93 -1.13 -9.08
CA PHE A 47 3.22 -1.56 -8.51
C PHE A 47 4.29 -0.56 -8.92
N GLY A 48 5.04 -0.04 -7.96
CA GLY A 48 6.11 0.91 -8.24
C GLY A 48 7.02 1.12 -7.05
N LYS A 49 8.03 1.96 -7.25
CA LYS A 49 9.01 2.29 -6.20
C LYS A 49 8.43 3.24 -5.15
N LYS A 50 9.05 3.32 -3.96
CA LYS A 50 8.66 4.26 -2.89
C LYS A 50 8.63 5.73 -3.32
N GLN A 51 9.43 6.10 -4.32
CA GLN A 51 9.48 7.45 -4.89
C GLN A 51 8.37 7.75 -5.91
N THR A 52 7.47 6.78 -6.20
CA THR A 52 6.35 6.98 -7.13
C THR A 52 5.49 8.16 -6.68
N PRO A 53 5.13 9.09 -7.59
CA PRO A 53 4.31 10.24 -7.28
C PRO A 53 2.96 9.86 -6.67
N LYS A 54 2.55 10.56 -5.60
CA LYS A 54 1.29 10.30 -4.90
C LYS A 54 0.05 10.45 -5.77
N SER A 55 0.11 11.22 -6.86
CA SER A 55 -0.95 11.31 -7.86
C SER A 55 -1.28 9.93 -8.46
N PHE A 56 -0.26 9.19 -8.89
CA PHE A 56 -0.44 7.84 -9.44
C PHE A 56 -0.81 6.83 -8.36
N VAL A 57 -0.16 6.87 -7.21
CA VAL A 57 -0.49 6.00 -6.07
C VAL A 57 -1.97 6.10 -5.69
N ASN A 58 -2.49 7.32 -5.53
CA ASN A 58 -3.88 7.57 -5.14
C ASN A 58 -4.89 7.28 -6.27
N ALA A 59 -4.45 7.31 -7.53
CA ALA A 59 -5.27 6.93 -8.67
C ALA A 59 -5.57 5.43 -8.70
N CYS A 60 -4.72 4.59 -8.14
CA CYS A 60 -4.92 3.15 -8.06
C CYS A 60 -5.99 2.78 -7.02
N THR A 61 -6.59 1.59 -7.17
CA THR A 61 -7.45 0.97 -6.14
C THR A 61 -6.59 0.48 -4.98
N GLN A 62 -5.43 -0.11 -5.32
CA GLN A 62 -4.39 -0.48 -4.38
C GLN A 62 -3.02 -0.25 -5.02
N PHE A 63 -2.06 0.24 -4.24
CA PHE A 63 -0.69 0.43 -4.68
C PHE A 63 0.27 -0.35 -3.81
N ILE A 64 1.19 -1.08 -4.42
CA ILE A 64 2.16 -1.92 -3.73
C ILE A 64 3.56 -1.43 -4.07
N TYR A 65 4.31 -1.06 -3.06
CA TYR A 65 5.71 -0.70 -3.22
C TYR A 65 6.54 -1.96 -3.46
N VAL A 66 7.30 -1.98 -4.55
CA VAL A 66 8.11 -3.16 -4.94
C VAL A 66 9.14 -3.52 -3.88
N GLU A 67 9.61 -2.54 -3.13
CA GLU A 67 10.53 -2.74 -2.01
C GLU A 67 9.90 -3.60 -0.89
N ASN A 68 8.58 -3.59 -0.74
CA ASN A 68 7.87 -4.42 0.23
C ASN A 68 7.75 -5.89 -0.21
N LEU A 69 8.07 -6.21 -1.47
CA LEU A 69 7.99 -7.55 -2.02
C LEU A 69 9.33 -8.30 -1.98
N LEU A 70 10.43 -7.56 -1.86
CA LEU A 70 11.77 -8.14 -1.82
C LEU A 70 12.10 -8.57 -0.38
N PRO A 71 12.69 -9.75 -0.17
CA PRO A 71 13.32 -10.10 1.08
C PRO A 71 14.47 -9.12 1.38
N ASP A 72 14.66 -8.75 2.65
CA ASP A 72 15.69 -7.80 3.08
C ASP A 72 17.10 -8.19 2.58
N GLU A 73 17.40 -9.49 2.50
CA GLU A 73 18.65 -10.06 1.99
C GLU A 73 18.90 -9.75 0.49
N LEU A 74 17.85 -9.55 -0.31
CA LEU A 74 17.97 -9.21 -1.73
C LEU A 74 18.15 -7.72 -1.97
N ILE A 75 17.68 -6.88 -1.05
CA ILE A 75 17.83 -5.42 -1.16
C ILE A 75 19.30 -5.02 -1.03
N GLU A 76 20.04 -5.64 -0.10
CA GLU A 76 21.48 -5.42 0.08
C GLU A 76 22.28 -5.82 -1.16
N ASN A 77 21.99 -6.97 -1.76
CA ASN A 77 22.69 -7.48 -2.95
C ASN A 77 22.42 -6.66 -4.23
N ILE A 78 21.25 -6.02 -4.36
CA ILE A 78 20.93 -5.16 -5.51
C ILE A 78 21.67 -3.82 -5.39
N GLY A 79 21.84 -3.31 -4.17
CA GLY A 79 22.62 -2.10 -3.90
C GLY A 79 24.09 -2.22 -4.32
N GLU A 80 24.73 -3.36 -4.05
CA GLU A 80 26.11 -3.62 -4.42
C GLU A 80 26.31 -3.83 -5.93
N ASN A 81 25.38 -4.50 -6.62
CA ASN A 81 25.49 -4.76 -8.05
C ASN A 81 25.22 -3.53 -8.94
N LEU A 82 24.48 -2.51 -8.45
CA LEU A 82 24.27 -1.27 -9.18
C LEU A 82 25.48 -0.33 -9.11
N SER A 83 26.36 -0.51 -8.14
CA SER A 83 27.60 0.25 -7.98
C SER A 83 28.71 -0.17 -8.96
N ALA A 84 28.55 -1.27 -9.70
CA ALA A 84 29.54 -1.84 -10.60
C ALA A 84 29.36 -1.48 -12.09
N ARG A 85 28.59 -0.43 -12.45
CA ARG A 85 28.53 0.10 -13.83
C ARG A 85 29.33 1.39 -13.94
N PRO A 86 30.42 1.43 -14.74
CA PRO A 86 31.35 2.55 -14.76
C PRO A 86 30.94 3.80 -15.56
N ASP A 87 29.74 3.91 -16.12
CA ASP A 87 29.37 5.04 -16.97
C ASP A 87 27.95 5.57 -16.71
N ALA A 88 27.75 6.23 -15.54
CA ALA A 88 26.64 7.16 -15.35
C ALA A 88 27.10 8.29 -14.43
N PRO A 89 26.86 9.59 -14.74
CA PRO A 89 27.32 10.69 -13.92
C PRO A 89 26.65 10.65 -12.54
N LEU A 90 27.52 10.65 -11.52
CA LEU A 90 27.20 10.76 -10.10
C LEU A 90 26.37 12.01 -9.83
N GLN A 91 25.08 11.86 -9.71
CA GLN A 91 24.25 12.81 -8.94
C GLN A 91 23.87 12.14 -7.63
N THR A 92 24.68 12.51 -6.62
CA THR A 92 24.42 12.46 -5.18
C THR A 92 23.68 11.23 -4.64
N ALA A 93 24.47 10.22 -4.32
CA ALA A 93 24.17 9.21 -3.31
C ALA A 93 24.08 9.87 -1.91
N GLN A 94 22.93 10.40 -1.55
CA GLN A 94 22.62 10.89 -0.20
C GLN A 94 21.19 10.52 0.22
N ALA A 95 20.71 9.33 -0.14
CA ALA A 95 19.41 8.81 0.28
C ALA A 95 19.46 7.33 0.72
N ALA A 96 20.62 6.88 1.21
CA ALA A 96 20.81 5.50 1.67
C ALA A 96 21.10 5.41 3.17
N ALA A 97 20.41 6.22 3.99
CA ALA A 97 20.53 6.13 5.45
C ALA A 97 19.26 6.53 6.21
N ASP A 98 18.10 6.36 5.62
CA ASP A 98 16.82 6.47 6.35
C ASP A 98 16.01 5.18 6.18
N GLN A 99 16.45 4.12 6.85
CA GLN A 99 15.53 3.09 7.36
C GLN A 99 14.74 3.70 8.53
N GLN A 100 14.05 4.81 8.24
CA GLN A 100 12.99 5.27 9.11
C GLN A 100 11.83 4.34 8.87
N THR A 101 11.61 3.39 9.78
CA THR A 101 10.28 2.82 9.99
C THR A 101 9.32 3.99 10.02
N ALA A 102 8.49 4.10 8.97
CA ALA A 102 7.58 5.21 8.82
C ALA A 102 6.72 5.25 10.10
N SER A 103 6.77 6.36 10.82
CA SER A 103 5.93 6.52 12.01
C SER A 103 4.47 6.48 11.58
N LEU A 104 3.66 5.71 12.29
CA LEU A 104 2.23 5.61 12.00
C LEU A 104 1.58 7.00 12.07
N PRO A 105 0.87 7.44 11.03
CA PRO A 105 0.25 8.77 10.98
C PRO A 105 -0.96 8.83 11.90
N ARG A 106 -0.78 9.31 13.13
CA ARG A 106 -1.84 9.36 14.17
C ARG A 106 -3.09 10.10 13.73
N ASP A 107 -2.95 11.21 13.00
CA ASP A 107 -4.10 11.98 12.50
C ASP A 107 -4.93 11.20 11.48
N THR A 108 -4.27 10.42 10.64
CA THR A 108 -4.93 9.53 9.67
C THR A 108 -5.68 8.41 10.39
N ILE A 109 -5.05 7.80 11.39
CA ILE A 109 -5.64 6.73 12.19
C ILE A 109 -6.90 7.25 12.90
N ARG A 110 -6.84 8.43 13.52
CA ARG A 110 -8.00 9.06 14.18
C ARG A 110 -9.17 9.24 13.20
N LYS A 111 -8.92 9.79 12.00
CA LYS A 111 -9.95 9.98 10.95
C LYS A 111 -10.56 8.65 10.48
N ILE A 112 -9.80 7.56 10.49
CA ILE A 112 -10.30 6.23 10.15
C ILE A 112 -11.24 5.73 11.25
N PHE A 113 -10.87 5.88 12.52
CA PHE A 113 -11.70 5.47 13.64
C PHE A 113 -12.98 6.31 13.76
N GLU A 114 -12.96 7.60 13.40
CA GLU A 114 -14.13 8.49 13.37
C GLU A 114 -15.23 8.02 12.37
N GLN A 115 -14.89 7.13 11.44
CA GLN A 115 -15.89 6.56 10.51
C GLN A 115 -16.70 5.41 11.12
N PHE A 116 -16.36 4.99 12.33
CA PHE A 116 -17.07 3.92 13.02
C PHE A 116 -17.83 4.49 14.22
N ASP A 117 -19.11 4.15 14.33
CA ASP A 117 -19.96 4.53 15.47
C ASP A 117 -19.63 3.74 16.75
N SER A 118 -18.70 2.81 16.68
CA SER A 118 -18.34 1.90 17.76
C SER A 118 -16.92 2.16 18.25
N GLU A 119 -16.75 2.24 19.56
CA GLU A 119 -15.45 2.37 20.21
C GLU A 119 -14.49 1.19 19.90
N TRP A 120 -15.07 -0.01 19.74
CA TRP A 120 -14.34 -1.23 19.40
C TRP A 120 -14.65 -1.68 17.97
N VAL A 121 -13.66 -1.67 17.12
CA VAL A 121 -13.78 -1.98 15.69
C VAL A 121 -13.12 -3.31 15.39
N ALA A 122 -13.78 -4.17 14.62
CA ALA A 122 -13.18 -5.42 14.15
C ALA A 122 -11.98 -5.11 13.25
N ILE A 123 -10.86 -5.82 13.44
CA ILE A 123 -9.62 -5.59 12.69
C ILE A 123 -9.82 -5.73 11.17
N SER A 124 -10.72 -6.59 10.72
CA SER A 124 -11.07 -6.76 9.31
C SER A 124 -11.73 -5.51 8.73
N ALA A 125 -12.68 -4.91 9.45
CA ALA A 125 -13.35 -3.67 9.05
C ALA A 125 -12.37 -2.50 9.06
N LEU A 126 -11.53 -2.39 10.10
CA LEU A 126 -10.49 -1.37 10.20
C LEU A 126 -9.51 -1.47 9.02
N GLY A 127 -9.01 -2.66 8.70
CA GLY A 127 -8.07 -2.88 7.61
C GLY A 127 -8.67 -2.63 6.23
N SER A 128 -9.94 -2.96 5.99
CA SER A 128 -10.62 -2.67 4.73
C SER A 128 -10.86 -1.16 4.53
N THR A 129 -11.28 -0.46 5.59
CA THR A 129 -11.47 0.99 5.56
C THR A 129 -10.16 1.73 5.37
N TRP A 130 -9.10 1.27 6.03
CA TRP A 130 -7.77 1.87 5.87
C TRP A 130 -7.27 1.77 4.42
N ARG A 131 -7.33 0.58 3.81
CA ARG A 131 -6.95 0.38 2.40
C ARG A 131 -7.80 1.18 1.42
N ARG A 132 -9.09 1.37 1.72
CA ARG A 132 -9.98 2.19 0.89
C ARG A 132 -9.60 3.67 0.91
N LEU A 133 -9.12 4.19 2.05
CA LEU A 133 -8.71 5.59 2.21
C LEU A 133 -7.28 5.85 1.78
N HIS A 134 -6.42 4.84 1.90
CA HIS A 134 -5.00 4.91 1.57
C HIS A 134 -4.63 3.70 0.71
N ALA A 135 -4.58 3.92 -0.60
CA ALA A 135 -4.32 2.87 -1.60
C ALA A 135 -2.95 2.20 -1.41
N ASP A 136 -1.99 2.90 -0.82
CA ASP A 136 -0.63 2.45 -0.55
C ASP A 136 -0.42 1.87 0.87
N PHE A 137 -1.50 1.69 1.64
CA PHE A 137 -1.38 1.12 2.99
C PHE A 137 -0.93 -0.34 2.94
N ASP A 138 0.25 -0.61 3.47
CA ASP A 138 0.81 -1.94 3.63
C ASP A 138 1.53 -2.03 4.99
N PRO A 139 1.16 -2.97 5.88
CA PRO A 139 1.85 -3.17 7.16
C PRO A 139 3.37 -3.39 7.03
N ARG A 140 3.82 -3.94 5.90
CA ARG A 140 5.25 -4.16 5.63
C ARG A 140 6.05 -2.86 5.51
N SER A 141 5.43 -1.77 5.07
CA SER A 141 6.04 -0.43 5.08
C SER A 141 6.39 0.07 6.49
N TYR A 142 5.80 -0.55 7.52
CA TYR A 142 6.03 -0.27 8.94
C TYR A 142 6.81 -1.40 9.65
N GLY A 143 7.47 -2.29 8.89
CA GLY A 143 8.23 -3.42 9.43
C GLY A 143 7.37 -4.56 10.00
N CYS A 144 6.07 -4.61 9.70
CA CYS A 144 5.14 -5.60 10.24
C CYS A 144 4.69 -6.60 9.18
N LYS A 145 4.69 -7.90 9.48
CA LYS A 145 4.28 -8.96 8.54
C LYS A 145 2.82 -8.86 8.12
N ASN A 146 1.95 -8.38 9.00
CA ASN A 146 0.51 -8.26 8.77
C ASN A 146 -0.11 -7.18 9.68
N PHE A 147 -1.38 -6.87 9.43
CA PHE A 147 -2.08 -5.82 10.15
C PHE A 147 -2.25 -6.13 11.65
N SER A 148 -2.46 -7.40 12.01
CA SER A 148 -2.54 -7.82 13.42
C SER A 148 -1.21 -7.61 14.15
N ALA A 149 -0.07 -7.83 13.48
CA ALA A 149 1.25 -7.57 14.03
C ALA A 149 1.46 -6.06 14.23
N LEU A 150 1.03 -5.23 13.27
CA LEU A 150 1.09 -3.77 13.37
C LEU A 150 0.36 -3.25 14.63
N ILE A 151 -0.87 -3.72 14.86
CA ILE A 151 -1.64 -3.34 16.05
C ILE A 151 -0.94 -3.75 17.35
N LYS A 152 -0.39 -4.97 17.40
CA LYS A 152 0.31 -5.50 18.60
C LYS A 152 1.63 -4.79 18.86
N GLN A 153 2.31 -4.31 17.82
CA GLN A 153 3.60 -3.63 17.92
C GLN A 153 3.46 -2.17 18.38
N HIS A 154 2.26 -1.59 18.26
CA HIS A 154 1.97 -0.21 18.65
C HIS A 154 0.94 -0.11 19.80
N PRO A 155 1.24 -0.66 20.98
CA PRO A 155 0.34 -0.62 22.16
C PRO A 155 0.14 0.78 22.72
N GLU A 156 0.98 1.74 22.31
CA GLU A 156 0.87 3.16 22.64
C GLU A 156 -0.23 3.87 21.85
N ILE A 157 -0.66 3.30 20.71
CA ILE A 157 -1.70 3.86 19.83
C ILE A 157 -2.97 3.04 19.93
N PHE A 158 -2.84 1.71 20.01
CA PHE A 158 -3.96 0.79 19.93
C PHE A 158 -4.15 -0.02 21.23
N GLU A 159 -5.39 -0.23 21.59
CA GLU A 159 -5.80 -1.26 22.51
C GLU A 159 -6.52 -2.37 21.72
N TYR A 160 -6.28 -3.63 22.04
CA TYR A 160 -6.95 -4.73 21.35
C TYR A 160 -7.48 -5.77 22.33
N LYS A 161 -8.55 -6.46 21.94
CA LYS A 161 -9.11 -7.60 22.63
C LYS A 161 -9.53 -8.70 21.65
N MET A 162 -9.48 -9.94 22.11
CA MET A 162 -10.02 -11.09 21.37
C MET A 162 -11.45 -11.34 21.86
N ARG A 163 -12.38 -11.54 20.92
CA ARG A 163 -13.78 -11.86 21.23
C ARG A 163 -14.28 -12.93 20.28
N ALA A 164 -14.87 -13.99 20.85
CA ALA A 164 -15.63 -14.97 20.12
C ALA A 164 -17.13 -14.62 20.16
N GLU A 165 -17.82 -14.67 19.06
CA GLU A 165 -19.27 -14.37 19.00
C GLU A 165 -20.13 -15.52 19.57
N SER A 166 -19.59 -16.74 19.64
CA SER A 166 -20.22 -17.89 20.29
C SER A 166 -19.17 -18.89 20.79
N ALA A 167 -19.56 -19.83 21.64
CA ALA A 167 -18.65 -20.81 22.29
C ALA A 167 -17.85 -21.69 21.32
N ASN A 168 -18.25 -21.77 20.03
CA ASN A 168 -17.58 -22.53 18.96
C ASN A 168 -17.13 -21.62 17.79
N ALA A 169 -17.19 -20.29 17.92
CA ALA A 169 -16.80 -19.38 16.85
C ALA A 169 -15.31 -19.03 16.93
N GLN A 170 -14.73 -18.74 15.78
CA GLN A 170 -13.37 -18.24 15.67
C GLN A 170 -13.25 -16.91 16.40
N GLU A 171 -12.18 -16.75 17.19
CA GLU A 171 -11.90 -15.48 17.88
C GLU A 171 -11.54 -14.41 16.89
N HIS A 172 -12.18 -13.26 17.01
CA HIS A 172 -11.89 -12.06 16.22
C HIS A 172 -11.22 -11.00 17.08
N MET A 173 -10.22 -10.34 16.50
CA MET A 173 -9.55 -9.21 17.13
C MET A 173 -10.38 -7.94 16.94
N TYR A 174 -10.69 -7.29 18.04
CA TYR A 174 -11.27 -5.94 18.08
C TYR A 174 -10.22 -4.96 18.56
N VAL A 175 -10.22 -3.79 17.97
CA VAL A 175 -9.23 -2.74 18.19
C VAL A 175 -9.93 -1.45 18.58
N LYS A 176 -9.35 -0.72 19.52
CA LYS A 176 -9.75 0.61 19.95
C LYS A 176 -8.54 1.54 19.84
N LEU A 177 -8.77 2.80 19.48
CA LEU A 177 -7.76 3.84 19.54
C LEU A 177 -7.56 4.28 21.00
N LYS A 178 -6.31 4.42 21.44
CA LYS A 178 -5.97 5.07 22.70
C LYS A 178 -5.86 6.58 22.51
N ASP A 179 -6.38 7.33 23.46
CA ASP A 179 -6.27 8.78 23.52
C ASP A 179 -4.82 9.25 23.75
#